data_eb8ac0ad5d8a29245b0bb2358c5e1b43
#
_entry.id   eb8ac0ad5d8a29245b0bb2358c5e1b43
#
_cell.length_a   1.000
_cell.length_b   1.000
_cell.length_c   1.000
_cell.angle_alpha   90.00
_cell.angle_beta   90.00
_cell.angle_gamma   90.00
#
_symmetry.space_group_name_H-M   'P 1'
#
loop_
_entity.id
_entity.type
_entity.pdbx_description
1 polymer ?
#
loop_
_entity_poly.entity_id
_entity_poly.type
_entity_poly.pdbx_seq_one_letter_code
_entity_poly.pdbx_strand_id
1 'polypeptide(L)'
;MPTDAQIKEAIDALGAHQLAAHECFGGAAAVLRGGEPICESYFGGDRFSGRALFRLASMTKLFTAAAVMKLAEDGRVDIGAPVSAYLPAFAHLKIGALTADGQVRAASMPRREITLFDLLTHTAGLGADTLGNREYDLMPPAEKVSLARAADWYGTAFHLAFEPGSRAAYSGFAGYDVLARIAELVTGMSFGAYLKAAFFDPLGMPDTTFAPTPEQYARFSPVQKRVRGEEVEVNFRGEVFRGLPTTYE
;
A
#
# COMPACT_ATOMS: atom_id res chain seq x y z
N MET A 1 15.32 31.84 -5.72
CA MET A 1 15.14 30.43 -5.34
C MET A 1 16.36 29.98 -4.55
N PRO A 2 16.24 29.09 -3.57
CA PRO A 2 17.40 28.59 -2.84
C PRO A 2 18.34 27.82 -3.77
N THR A 3 19.62 27.84 -3.47
CA THR A 3 20.64 27.04 -4.17
C THR A 3 20.52 25.57 -3.74
N ASP A 4 21.10 24.65 -4.52
CA ASP A 4 21.09 23.22 -4.20
C ASP A 4 21.80 22.94 -2.86
N ALA A 5 22.88 23.67 -2.57
CA ALA A 5 23.59 23.61 -1.30
C ALA A 5 22.69 24.04 -0.12
N GLN A 6 21.91 25.12 -0.28
CA GLN A 6 20.99 25.58 0.76
C GLN A 6 19.84 24.59 0.98
N ILE A 7 19.37 23.93 -0.08
CA ILE A 7 18.35 22.87 0.04
C ILE A 7 18.92 21.68 0.82
N LYS A 8 20.13 21.24 0.47
CA LYS A 8 20.77 20.13 1.18
C LYS A 8 21.00 20.46 2.65
N GLU A 9 21.53 21.63 2.97
CA GLU A 9 21.75 22.09 4.35
C GLU A 9 20.44 22.09 5.16
N ALA A 10 19.34 22.59 4.58
CA ALA A 10 18.05 22.60 5.24
C ALA A 10 17.52 21.18 5.53
N ILE A 11 17.72 20.23 4.62
CA ILE A 11 17.30 18.83 4.79
C ILE A 11 18.18 18.14 5.85
N ASP A 12 19.49 18.35 5.81
CA ASP A 12 20.41 17.78 6.79
C ASP A 12 20.10 18.32 8.21
N ALA A 13 19.80 19.61 8.32
CA ALA A 13 19.40 20.23 9.58
C ALA A 13 18.06 19.68 10.09
N LEU A 14 17.08 19.46 9.19
CA LEU A 14 15.80 18.82 9.55
C LEU A 14 16.00 17.40 10.05
N GLY A 15 16.81 16.59 9.36
CA GLY A 15 17.11 15.22 9.76
C GLY A 15 17.79 15.16 11.14
N ALA A 16 18.77 16.04 11.37
CA ALA A 16 19.45 16.16 12.68
C ALA A 16 18.46 16.58 13.79
N HIS A 17 17.56 17.53 13.51
CA HIS A 17 16.52 17.95 14.45
C HIS A 17 15.58 16.82 14.83
N GLN A 18 15.06 16.08 13.84
CA GLN A 18 14.14 14.96 14.04
C GLN A 18 14.77 13.85 14.89
N LEU A 19 16.07 13.55 14.66
CA LEU A 19 16.80 12.58 15.48
C LEU A 19 16.96 13.08 16.92
N ALA A 20 17.36 14.35 17.10
CA ALA A 20 17.56 14.96 18.43
C ALA A 20 16.25 15.06 19.21
N ALA A 21 15.13 15.35 18.54
CA ALA A 21 13.79 15.37 19.11
C ALA A 21 13.21 13.98 19.36
N HIS A 22 13.88 12.92 18.94
CA HIS A 22 13.41 11.54 19.03
C HIS A 22 12.10 11.27 18.26
N GLU A 23 11.84 12.03 17.20
CA GLU A 23 10.66 11.90 16.35
C GLU A 23 10.83 10.82 15.27
N CYS A 24 12.07 10.48 14.93
CA CYS A 24 12.41 9.35 14.06
C CYS A 24 13.68 8.64 14.52
N PHE A 25 13.99 7.49 13.95
CA PHE A 25 15.21 6.72 14.21
C PHE A 25 16.25 6.88 13.10
N GLY A 26 15.82 7.39 11.97
CA GLY A 26 16.63 7.62 10.79
C GLY A 26 15.77 7.74 9.56
N GLY A 27 16.39 8.08 8.45
CA GLY A 27 15.70 8.27 7.18
C GLY A 27 16.62 8.63 6.04
N ALA A 28 16.02 8.75 4.88
CA ALA A 28 16.64 9.25 3.67
C ALA A 28 15.71 10.27 3.02
N ALA A 29 16.30 11.29 2.40
CA ALA A 29 15.59 12.26 1.61
C ALA A 29 16.31 12.48 0.28
N ALA A 30 15.58 12.63 -0.80
CA ALA A 30 16.11 13.04 -2.09
C ALA A 30 15.27 14.19 -2.65
N VAL A 31 15.92 15.16 -3.23
CA VAL A 31 15.24 16.26 -3.94
C VAL A 31 15.67 16.26 -5.39
N LEU A 32 14.69 16.29 -6.28
CA LEU A 32 14.88 16.34 -7.70
C LEU A 32 14.38 17.68 -8.25
N ARG A 33 15.03 18.17 -9.30
CA ARG A 33 14.59 19.33 -10.08
C ARG A 33 14.65 18.99 -11.56
N GLY A 34 13.50 19.07 -12.24
CA GLY A 34 13.40 18.68 -13.66
C GLY A 34 13.75 17.20 -13.92
N GLY A 35 13.56 16.32 -12.93
CA GLY A 35 13.88 14.91 -13.03
C GLY A 35 15.30 14.54 -12.56
N GLU A 36 16.20 15.54 -12.38
CA GLU A 36 17.58 15.32 -11.96
C GLU A 36 17.73 15.47 -10.44
N PRO A 37 18.41 14.54 -9.76
CA PRO A 37 18.68 14.66 -8.33
C PRO A 37 19.65 15.83 -8.06
N ILE A 38 19.23 16.76 -7.19
CA ILE A 38 20.03 17.89 -6.78
C ILE A 38 20.68 17.70 -5.40
N CYS A 39 20.06 16.88 -4.56
CA CYS A 39 20.69 16.44 -3.31
C CYS A 39 20.06 15.16 -2.79
N GLU A 40 20.85 14.42 -2.03
CA GLU A 40 20.45 13.30 -1.20
C GLU A 40 20.98 13.52 0.21
N SER A 41 20.20 13.11 1.21
CA SER A 41 20.55 13.19 2.62
C SER A 41 20.16 11.90 3.32
N TYR A 42 21.05 11.41 4.20
CA TYR A 42 20.88 10.19 4.97
C TYR A 42 21.22 10.48 6.43
N PHE A 43 20.36 10.06 7.35
CA PHE A 43 20.51 10.32 8.77
C PHE A 43 20.03 9.14 9.63
N GLY A 44 20.61 8.95 10.82
CA GLY A 44 20.27 7.84 11.72
C GLY A 44 21.19 6.61 11.59
N GLY A 45 22.38 6.79 10.99
CA GLY A 45 23.42 5.76 10.89
C GLY A 45 23.35 4.89 9.64
N ASP A 46 24.23 3.89 9.56
CA ASP A 46 24.49 3.09 8.34
C ASP A 46 23.28 2.34 7.79
N ARG A 47 22.33 1.98 8.64
CA ARG A 47 21.08 1.29 8.23
C ARG A 47 20.12 2.17 7.45
N PHE A 48 20.40 3.48 7.34
CA PHE A 48 19.62 4.45 6.57
C PHE A 48 20.45 5.10 5.46
N SER A 49 21.54 4.45 5.05
CA SER A 49 22.43 4.92 3.98
C SER A 49 21.77 4.88 2.61
N GLY A 50 22.45 5.42 1.58
CA GLY A 50 22.00 5.37 0.18
C GLY A 50 21.84 3.96 -0.42
N ARG A 51 22.28 2.92 0.30
CA ARG A 51 22.07 1.52 -0.07
C ARG A 51 20.95 0.83 0.71
N ALA A 52 20.34 1.54 1.67
CA ALA A 52 19.25 0.99 2.46
C ALA A 52 17.99 0.76 1.61
N LEU A 53 17.29 -0.31 1.91
CA LEU A 53 15.99 -0.61 1.32
C LEU A 53 14.90 -0.28 2.32
N PHE A 54 13.92 0.49 1.87
CA PHE A 54 12.81 0.93 2.70
C PHE A 54 11.53 0.17 2.34
N ARG A 55 10.74 -0.15 3.35
CA ARG A 55 9.39 -0.67 3.13
C ARG A 55 8.48 0.47 2.71
N LEU A 56 7.99 0.41 1.49
CA LEU A 56 7.17 1.46 0.89
C LEU A 56 5.78 1.58 1.52
N ALA A 57 5.29 0.52 2.16
CA ALA A 57 3.93 0.49 2.72
C ALA A 57 2.90 1.02 1.70
N SER A 58 2.09 2.01 2.07
CA SER A 58 1.06 2.56 1.18
C SER A 58 1.58 3.32 -0.04
N MET A 59 2.87 3.66 -0.13
CA MET A 59 3.45 4.17 -1.39
C MET A 59 3.41 3.12 -2.51
N THR A 60 3.27 1.83 -2.18
CA THR A 60 3.00 0.74 -3.14
C THR A 60 1.75 1.00 -3.97
N LYS A 61 0.76 1.73 -3.44
CA LYS A 61 -0.47 2.09 -4.16
C LYS A 61 -0.20 2.90 -5.43
N LEU A 62 0.87 3.69 -5.46
CA LEU A 62 1.28 4.40 -6.67
C LEU A 62 1.60 3.42 -7.81
N PHE A 63 2.35 2.36 -7.51
CA PHE A 63 2.67 1.33 -8.51
C PHE A 63 1.42 0.52 -8.92
N THR A 64 0.53 0.25 -7.97
CA THR A 64 -0.74 -0.43 -8.27
C THR A 64 -1.62 0.42 -9.19
N ALA A 65 -1.74 1.71 -8.91
CA ALA A 65 -2.48 2.62 -9.77
C ALA A 65 -1.85 2.71 -11.17
N ALA A 66 -0.52 2.87 -11.26
CA ALA A 66 0.20 2.90 -12.53
C ALA A 66 0.00 1.60 -13.33
N ALA A 67 0.02 0.44 -12.66
CA ALA A 67 -0.22 -0.86 -13.27
C ALA A 67 -1.62 -0.95 -13.91
N VAL A 68 -2.65 -0.54 -13.16
CA VAL A 68 -4.03 -0.54 -13.68
C VAL A 68 -4.19 0.46 -14.83
N MET A 69 -3.62 1.66 -14.70
CA MET A 69 -3.67 2.67 -15.76
C MET A 69 -2.93 2.22 -17.02
N LYS A 70 -1.80 1.51 -16.88
CA LYS A 70 -1.09 0.91 -18.03
C LYS A 70 -1.95 -0.15 -18.73
N LEU A 71 -2.63 -1.00 -17.97
CA LEU A 71 -3.57 -1.98 -18.54
C LEU A 71 -4.77 -1.32 -19.20
N ALA A 72 -5.22 -0.17 -18.69
CA ALA A 72 -6.28 0.61 -19.31
C ALA A 72 -5.80 1.26 -20.63
N GLU A 73 -4.60 1.82 -20.65
CA GLU A 73 -3.96 2.36 -21.86
C GLU A 73 -3.81 1.28 -22.95
N ASP A 74 -3.46 0.05 -22.55
CA ASP A 74 -3.34 -1.10 -23.45
C ASP A 74 -4.72 -1.70 -23.86
N GLY A 75 -5.83 -1.12 -23.40
CA GLY A 75 -7.20 -1.58 -23.71
C GLY A 75 -7.57 -2.90 -23.05
N ARG A 76 -6.82 -3.35 -22.03
CA ARG A 76 -7.01 -4.65 -21.36
C ARG A 76 -7.95 -4.57 -20.16
N VAL A 77 -8.11 -3.39 -19.56
CA VAL A 77 -9.12 -3.11 -18.54
C VAL A 77 -9.87 -1.83 -18.86
N ASP A 78 -11.11 -1.74 -18.42
CA ASP A 78 -11.91 -0.53 -18.42
C ASP A 78 -12.05 -0.04 -16.97
N ILE A 79 -11.49 1.12 -16.65
CA ILE A 79 -11.57 1.68 -15.29
C ILE A 79 -13.01 2.06 -14.89
N GLY A 80 -13.89 2.30 -15.85
CA GLY A 80 -15.31 2.54 -15.62
C GLY A 80 -16.14 1.27 -15.42
N ALA A 81 -15.59 0.10 -15.74
CA ALA A 81 -16.30 -1.16 -15.57
C ALA A 81 -16.53 -1.50 -14.09
N PRO A 82 -17.62 -2.19 -13.77
CA PRO A 82 -17.84 -2.71 -12.43
C PRO A 82 -16.76 -3.75 -12.08
N VAL A 83 -16.37 -3.79 -10.82
CA VAL A 83 -15.39 -4.77 -10.31
C VAL A 83 -15.87 -6.20 -10.57
N SER A 84 -17.19 -6.43 -10.53
CA SER A 84 -17.82 -7.73 -10.79
C SER A 84 -17.57 -8.27 -12.19
N ALA A 85 -17.24 -7.43 -13.17
CA ALA A 85 -16.84 -7.88 -14.51
C ALA A 85 -15.53 -8.70 -14.50
N TYR A 86 -14.68 -8.49 -13.50
CA TYR A 86 -13.41 -9.21 -13.31
C TYR A 86 -13.49 -10.21 -12.15
N LEU A 87 -14.25 -9.87 -11.10
CA LEU A 87 -14.40 -10.62 -9.86
C LEU A 87 -15.88 -10.73 -9.52
N PRO A 88 -16.59 -11.79 -10.00
CA PRO A 88 -18.05 -11.91 -9.89
C PRO A 88 -18.62 -11.81 -8.47
N ALA A 89 -17.84 -12.18 -7.44
CA ALA A 89 -18.25 -12.07 -6.04
C ALA A 89 -18.61 -10.64 -5.62
N PHE A 90 -18.13 -9.62 -6.34
CA PHE A 90 -18.38 -8.21 -6.03
C PHE A 90 -19.75 -7.69 -6.49
N ALA A 91 -20.51 -8.45 -7.28
CA ALA A 91 -21.83 -8.06 -7.79
C ALA A 91 -22.89 -7.88 -6.67
N HIS A 92 -22.66 -8.44 -5.49
CA HIS A 92 -23.67 -8.53 -4.44
C HIS A 92 -23.26 -7.83 -3.12
N LEU A 93 -22.24 -6.97 -3.17
CA LEU A 93 -21.83 -6.18 -2.02
C LEU A 93 -22.97 -5.30 -1.51
N LYS A 94 -23.10 -5.22 -0.18
CA LYS A 94 -24.11 -4.41 0.49
C LYS A 94 -23.44 -3.28 1.24
N ILE A 95 -24.19 -2.21 1.48
CA ILE A 95 -23.75 -1.18 2.42
C ILE A 95 -23.94 -1.75 3.83
N GLY A 96 -22.90 -1.65 4.64
CA GLY A 96 -22.90 -2.11 6.03
C GLY A 96 -23.01 -0.98 7.03
N ALA A 97 -23.33 -1.34 8.26
CA ALA A 97 -23.29 -0.47 9.41
C ALA A 97 -22.74 -1.21 10.62
N LEU A 98 -22.06 -0.48 11.51
CA LEU A 98 -21.68 -0.98 12.82
C LEU A 98 -22.86 -0.80 13.78
N THR A 99 -23.21 -1.88 14.47
CA THR A 99 -24.19 -1.83 15.57
C THR A 99 -23.52 -1.30 16.84
N ALA A 100 -24.33 -0.95 17.85
CA ALA A 100 -23.83 -0.39 19.10
C ALA A 100 -22.88 -1.35 19.86
N ASP A 101 -23.01 -2.66 19.64
CA ASP A 101 -22.13 -3.71 20.17
C ASP A 101 -20.92 -4.01 19.24
N GLY A 102 -20.71 -3.18 18.20
CA GLY A 102 -19.56 -3.31 17.29
C GLY A 102 -19.64 -4.45 16.28
N GLN A 103 -20.83 -5.05 16.09
CA GLN A 103 -21.04 -6.05 15.03
C GLN A 103 -21.26 -5.34 13.68
N VAL A 104 -20.85 -6.00 12.61
CA VAL A 104 -21.12 -5.55 11.25
C VAL A 104 -22.43 -6.19 10.76
N ARG A 105 -23.31 -5.37 10.19
CA ARG A 105 -24.56 -5.84 9.59
C ARG A 105 -24.85 -5.12 8.26
N ALA A 106 -25.39 -5.87 7.32
CA ALA A 106 -25.92 -5.27 6.09
C ALA A 106 -27.07 -4.31 6.41
N ALA A 107 -27.01 -3.11 5.87
CA ALA A 107 -28.01 -2.04 6.07
C ALA A 107 -28.87 -1.86 4.82
N SER A 108 -28.28 -1.80 3.62
CA SER A 108 -29.00 -1.56 2.37
C SER A 108 -28.22 -2.11 1.16
N MET A 109 -28.87 -2.12 0.00
CA MET A 109 -28.19 -2.32 -1.27
C MET A 109 -27.66 -0.98 -1.80
N PRO A 110 -26.46 -0.94 -2.40
CA PRO A 110 -26.00 0.25 -3.11
C PRO A 110 -26.84 0.48 -4.37
N ARG A 111 -26.90 1.72 -4.84
CA ARG A 111 -27.60 2.10 -6.09
C ARG A 111 -26.91 1.60 -7.34
N ARG A 112 -25.61 1.36 -7.26
CA ARG A 112 -24.78 0.79 -8.33
C ARG A 112 -23.65 -0.04 -7.73
N GLU A 113 -23.08 -0.87 -8.57
CA GLU A 113 -21.85 -1.57 -8.22
C GLU A 113 -20.66 -0.62 -8.13
N ILE A 114 -19.62 -1.03 -7.40
CA ILE A 114 -18.33 -0.34 -7.37
C ILE A 114 -17.57 -0.59 -8.68
N THR A 115 -16.87 0.42 -9.16
CA THR A 115 -16.04 0.37 -10.36
C THR A 115 -14.54 0.35 -10.01
N LEU A 116 -13.68 0.06 -10.98
CA LEU A 116 -12.23 0.20 -10.79
C LEU A 116 -11.86 1.66 -10.49
N PHE A 117 -12.56 2.62 -11.09
CA PHE A 117 -12.38 4.04 -10.79
C PHE A 117 -12.67 4.36 -9.32
N ASP A 118 -13.74 3.78 -8.76
CA ASP A 118 -14.05 3.99 -7.33
C ASP A 118 -12.96 3.43 -6.42
N LEU A 119 -12.35 2.29 -6.78
CA LEU A 119 -11.22 1.73 -6.03
C LEU A 119 -9.98 2.63 -6.11
N LEU A 120 -9.62 3.08 -7.31
CA LEU A 120 -8.47 3.97 -7.56
C LEU A 120 -8.58 5.29 -6.80
N THR A 121 -9.78 5.83 -6.68
CA THR A 121 -10.06 7.15 -6.07
C THR A 121 -10.49 7.07 -4.60
N HIS A 122 -10.52 5.87 -4.01
CA HIS A 122 -11.04 5.64 -2.65
C HIS A 122 -12.49 6.08 -2.45
N THR A 123 -13.31 6.00 -3.50
CA THR A 123 -14.75 6.35 -3.44
C THR A 123 -15.67 5.12 -3.44
N ALA A 124 -15.09 3.92 -3.42
CA ALA A 124 -15.85 2.66 -3.41
C ALA A 124 -16.57 2.38 -2.07
N GLY A 125 -16.05 2.88 -0.95
CA GLY A 125 -16.51 2.49 0.39
C GLY A 125 -16.00 1.12 0.87
N LEU A 126 -15.32 0.36 0.03
CA LEU A 126 -14.78 -0.96 0.35
C LEU A 126 -13.56 -0.84 1.27
N GLY A 127 -13.60 -1.52 2.43
CA GLY A 127 -12.50 -1.51 3.39
C GLY A 127 -12.18 -0.10 3.92
N ALA A 128 -13.16 0.79 3.93
CA ALA A 128 -13.02 2.18 4.33
C ALA A 128 -13.57 2.42 5.75
N ASP A 129 -13.06 3.46 6.39
CA ASP A 129 -13.49 3.92 7.71
C ASP A 129 -13.36 2.84 8.83
N THR A 130 -14.04 3.07 9.93
CA THR A 130 -14.09 2.13 11.07
C THR A 130 -14.72 0.78 10.69
N LEU A 131 -15.71 0.79 9.78
CA LEU A 131 -16.32 -0.44 9.29
C LEU A 131 -15.30 -1.33 8.59
N GLY A 132 -14.58 -0.80 7.61
CA GLY A 132 -13.59 -1.57 6.85
C GLY A 132 -12.42 -2.04 7.72
N ASN A 133 -11.96 -1.22 8.68
CA ASN A 133 -10.94 -1.63 9.63
C ASN A 133 -11.43 -2.81 10.48
N ARG A 134 -12.68 -2.75 10.98
CA ARG A 134 -13.27 -3.84 11.75
C ARG A 134 -13.38 -5.14 10.95
N GLU A 135 -13.81 -5.06 9.70
CA GLU A 135 -13.92 -6.23 8.83
C GLU A 135 -12.55 -6.83 8.51
N TYR A 136 -11.53 -5.99 8.29
CA TYR A 136 -10.16 -6.45 8.08
C TYR A 136 -9.58 -7.15 9.34
N ASP A 137 -9.89 -6.65 10.53
CA ASP A 137 -9.48 -7.30 11.79
C ASP A 137 -10.11 -8.67 11.96
N LEU A 138 -11.37 -8.82 11.51
CA LEU A 138 -12.12 -10.09 11.57
C LEU A 138 -11.69 -11.08 10.46
N MET A 139 -10.98 -10.63 9.44
CA MET A 139 -10.52 -11.47 8.34
C MET A 139 -9.54 -12.54 8.85
N PRO A 140 -9.79 -13.85 8.62
CA PRO A 140 -8.91 -14.91 9.07
C PRO A 140 -7.50 -14.77 8.50
N PRO A 141 -6.44 -15.12 9.25
CA PRO A 141 -5.07 -15.10 8.73
C PRO A 141 -4.89 -15.91 7.44
N ALA A 142 -5.60 -17.02 7.29
CA ALA A 142 -5.55 -17.85 6.09
C ALA A 142 -6.06 -17.14 4.82
N GLU A 143 -6.88 -16.11 4.96
CA GLU A 143 -7.38 -15.32 3.83
C GLU A 143 -6.43 -14.15 3.47
N LYS A 144 -5.44 -13.87 4.31
CA LYS A 144 -4.44 -12.80 4.13
C LYS A 144 -3.14 -13.30 3.45
N VAL A 145 -3.11 -14.52 2.95
CA VAL A 145 -1.89 -15.16 2.41
C VAL A 145 -1.65 -14.91 0.93
N SER A 146 -2.65 -14.47 0.17
CA SER A 146 -2.52 -14.11 -1.24
C SER A 146 -3.58 -13.12 -1.68
N LEU A 147 -3.31 -12.38 -2.77
CA LEU A 147 -4.28 -11.44 -3.34
C LEU A 147 -5.58 -12.16 -3.77
N ALA A 148 -5.49 -13.40 -4.28
CA ALA A 148 -6.65 -14.16 -4.70
C ALA A 148 -7.59 -14.44 -3.51
N ARG A 149 -7.05 -14.98 -2.41
CA ARG A 149 -7.86 -15.27 -1.21
C ARG A 149 -8.40 -14.01 -0.56
N ALA A 150 -7.57 -12.97 -0.46
CA ALA A 150 -8.00 -11.69 0.09
C ALA A 150 -9.14 -11.08 -0.74
N ALA A 151 -9.03 -11.05 -2.07
CA ALA A 151 -10.07 -10.52 -2.94
C ALA A 151 -11.37 -11.32 -2.86
N ASP A 152 -11.30 -12.65 -2.83
CA ASP A 152 -12.48 -13.51 -2.65
C ASP A 152 -13.18 -13.22 -1.32
N TRP A 153 -12.41 -13.06 -0.23
CA TRP A 153 -12.95 -12.69 1.07
C TRP A 153 -13.61 -11.31 1.05
N TYR A 154 -12.96 -10.30 0.45
CA TYR A 154 -13.53 -8.97 0.33
C TYR A 154 -14.86 -8.98 -0.45
N GLY A 155 -14.95 -9.75 -1.54
CA GLY A 155 -16.17 -9.85 -2.35
C GLY A 155 -17.33 -10.59 -1.68
N THR A 156 -17.04 -11.46 -0.70
CA THR A 156 -18.05 -12.32 -0.06
C THR A 156 -18.42 -11.91 1.35
N ALA A 157 -17.50 -11.32 2.09
CA ALA A 157 -17.67 -11.05 3.53
C ALA A 157 -17.67 -9.56 3.89
N PHE A 158 -17.14 -8.68 3.04
CA PHE A 158 -17.08 -7.25 3.32
C PHE A 158 -18.36 -6.53 2.89
N HIS A 159 -18.55 -5.36 3.51
CA HIS A 159 -19.58 -4.41 3.18
C HIS A 159 -18.96 -3.09 2.73
N LEU A 160 -19.74 -2.29 2.01
CA LEU A 160 -19.39 -0.92 1.68
C LEU A 160 -19.72 -0.01 2.86
N ALA A 161 -18.80 0.85 3.26
CA ALA A 161 -19.03 1.79 4.37
C ALA A 161 -20.00 2.93 3.99
N PHE A 162 -20.22 3.14 2.69
CA PHE A 162 -21.12 4.17 2.15
C PHE A 162 -21.47 3.87 0.69
N GLU A 163 -22.42 4.63 0.15
CA GLU A 163 -22.84 4.58 -1.25
C GLU A 163 -21.65 4.89 -2.18
N PRO A 164 -21.34 4.01 -3.17
CA PRO A 164 -20.25 4.23 -4.11
C PRO A 164 -20.31 5.59 -4.82
N GLY A 165 -19.19 6.32 -4.80
CA GLY A 165 -19.08 7.65 -5.39
C GLY A 165 -19.63 8.81 -4.55
N SER A 166 -20.25 8.54 -3.38
CA SER A 166 -20.85 9.61 -2.56
C SER A 166 -19.82 10.45 -1.79
N ARG A 167 -18.67 9.88 -1.47
CA ARG A 167 -17.56 10.53 -0.80
C ARG A 167 -16.28 9.72 -0.97
N ALA A 168 -15.14 10.31 -0.63
CA ALA A 168 -13.86 9.61 -0.52
C ALA A 168 -13.57 9.23 0.93
N ALA A 169 -13.05 8.01 1.13
CA ALA A 169 -12.49 7.57 2.40
C ALA A 169 -11.42 6.51 2.14
N TYR A 170 -10.27 6.68 2.77
CA TYR A 170 -9.10 5.86 2.53
C TYR A 170 -9.35 4.38 2.87
N SER A 171 -9.14 3.50 1.89
CA SER A 171 -9.09 2.05 2.07
C SER A 171 -7.63 1.65 2.28
N GLY A 172 -7.32 1.11 3.46
CA GLY A 172 -5.94 0.74 3.81
C GLY A 172 -5.39 -0.38 2.94
N PHE A 173 -6.23 -1.38 2.64
CA PHE A 173 -5.85 -2.62 1.94
C PHE A 173 -6.81 -2.95 0.80
N ALA A 174 -8.07 -3.27 1.11
CA ALA A 174 -9.01 -3.98 0.25
C ALA A 174 -9.13 -3.39 -1.17
N GLY A 175 -9.26 -2.08 -1.32
CA GLY A 175 -9.42 -1.47 -2.64
C GLY A 175 -8.24 -1.74 -3.57
N TYR A 176 -7.03 -1.62 -3.06
CA TYR A 176 -5.82 -1.79 -3.85
C TYR A 176 -5.37 -3.26 -4.00
N ASP A 177 -5.70 -4.12 -3.03
CA ASP A 177 -5.52 -5.57 -3.18
C ASP A 177 -6.42 -6.10 -4.32
N VAL A 178 -7.66 -5.61 -4.40
CA VAL A 178 -8.60 -5.96 -5.49
C VAL A 178 -8.06 -5.49 -6.84
N LEU A 179 -7.55 -4.26 -6.94
CA LEU A 179 -6.92 -3.76 -8.18
C LEU A 179 -5.71 -4.60 -8.59
N ALA A 180 -4.85 -4.95 -7.63
CA ALA A 180 -3.70 -5.82 -7.88
C ALA A 180 -4.13 -7.22 -8.35
N ARG A 181 -5.19 -7.79 -7.74
CA ARG A 181 -5.75 -9.08 -8.16
C ARG A 181 -6.34 -9.02 -9.57
N ILE A 182 -7.01 -7.95 -9.95
CA ILE A 182 -7.50 -7.76 -11.33
C ILE A 182 -6.32 -7.71 -12.30
N ALA A 183 -5.22 -7.03 -11.95
CA ALA A 183 -4.02 -7.03 -12.77
C ALA A 183 -3.44 -8.46 -12.96
N GLU A 184 -3.42 -9.29 -11.90
CA GLU A 184 -3.02 -10.70 -12.03
C GLU A 184 -3.93 -11.49 -12.99
N LEU A 185 -5.24 -11.33 -12.86
CA LEU A 185 -6.21 -12.04 -13.72
C LEU A 185 -6.05 -11.65 -15.19
N VAL A 186 -5.88 -10.35 -15.44
CA VAL A 186 -5.77 -9.83 -16.80
C VAL A 186 -4.43 -10.19 -17.43
N THR A 187 -3.34 -10.19 -16.66
CA THR A 187 -1.99 -10.46 -17.19
C THR A 187 -1.62 -11.94 -17.21
N GLY A 188 -2.22 -12.74 -16.34
CA GLY A 188 -1.81 -14.13 -16.08
C GLY A 188 -0.49 -14.25 -15.32
N MET A 189 0.02 -13.14 -14.76
CA MET A 189 1.27 -13.05 -13.98
C MET A 189 0.95 -12.78 -12.52
N SER A 190 1.85 -13.15 -11.60
CA SER A 190 1.77 -12.59 -10.25
C SER A 190 1.94 -11.07 -10.31
N PHE A 191 1.31 -10.35 -9.38
CA PHE A 191 1.35 -8.88 -9.39
C PHE A 191 2.79 -8.33 -9.33
N GLY A 192 3.64 -8.93 -8.49
CA GLY A 192 5.05 -8.56 -8.40
C GLY A 192 5.83 -8.80 -9.70
N ALA A 193 5.57 -9.92 -10.39
CA ALA A 193 6.18 -10.22 -11.68
C ALA A 193 5.73 -9.23 -12.77
N TYR A 194 4.45 -8.87 -12.78
CA TYR A 194 3.94 -7.86 -13.71
C TYR A 194 4.56 -6.49 -13.47
N LEU A 195 4.61 -6.01 -12.24
CA LEU A 195 5.26 -4.74 -11.92
C LEU A 195 6.74 -4.73 -12.28
N LYS A 196 7.44 -5.85 -12.02
CA LYS A 196 8.85 -5.97 -12.40
C LYS A 196 9.04 -5.81 -13.90
N ALA A 197 8.27 -6.54 -14.70
CA ALA A 197 8.39 -6.49 -16.16
C ALA A 197 7.93 -5.16 -16.77
N ALA A 198 6.85 -4.58 -16.26
CA ALA A 198 6.24 -3.39 -16.82
C ALA A 198 6.91 -2.08 -16.38
N PHE A 199 7.50 -2.05 -15.18
CA PHE A 199 8.02 -0.82 -14.57
C PHE A 199 9.44 -0.96 -14.03
N PHE A 200 9.72 -1.94 -13.15
CA PHE A 200 10.98 -1.93 -12.40
C PHE A 200 12.19 -2.18 -13.29
N ASP A 201 12.13 -3.17 -14.20
CA ASP A 201 13.22 -3.44 -15.12
C ASP A 201 13.39 -2.31 -16.16
N PRO A 202 12.35 -1.83 -16.85
CA PRO A 202 12.48 -0.73 -17.81
C PRO A 202 12.96 0.58 -17.21
N LEU A 203 12.63 0.84 -15.94
CA LEU A 203 13.01 2.06 -15.22
C LEU A 203 14.34 1.94 -14.45
N GLY A 204 15.03 0.78 -14.54
CA GLY A 204 16.29 0.57 -13.85
C GLY A 204 16.17 0.55 -12.33
N MET A 205 15.10 -0.05 -11.79
CA MET A 205 14.78 -0.14 -10.36
C MET A 205 15.05 -1.55 -9.80
N PRO A 206 16.31 -2.05 -9.80
CA PRO A 206 16.61 -3.46 -9.49
C PRO A 206 16.36 -3.82 -8.00
N ASP A 207 16.30 -2.81 -7.14
CA ASP A 207 16.09 -2.97 -5.70
C ASP A 207 14.60 -2.85 -5.29
N THR A 208 13.70 -2.55 -6.22
CA THR A 208 12.26 -2.49 -5.95
C THR A 208 11.64 -3.86 -6.19
N THR A 209 11.16 -4.50 -5.14
CA THR A 209 10.69 -5.90 -5.21
C THR A 209 9.68 -6.23 -4.13
N PHE A 210 8.83 -7.23 -4.38
CA PHE A 210 7.98 -7.88 -3.39
C PHE A 210 8.64 -9.13 -2.78
N ALA A 211 9.67 -9.67 -3.44
CA ALA A 211 10.39 -10.88 -3.02
C ALA A 211 11.89 -10.58 -2.93
N PRO A 212 12.36 -9.92 -1.86
CA PRO A 212 13.77 -9.55 -1.71
C PRO A 212 14.64 -10.79 -1.55
N THR A 213 15.82 -10.75 -2.20
CA THR A 213 16.88 -11.74 -1.97
C THR A 213 17.46 -11.60 -0.55
N PRO A 214 18.19 -12.61 -0.04
CA PRO A 214 18.87 -12.46 1.25
C PRO A 214 19.81 -11.24 1.32
N GLU A 215 20.51 -10.92 0.23
CA GLU A 215 21.40 -9.75 0.13
C GLU A 215 20.61 -8.44 0.16
N GLN A 216 19.48 -8.37 -0.51
CA GLN A 216 18.57 -7.23 -0.43
C GLN A 216 17.98 -7.10 0.96
N TYR A 217 17.58 -8.23 1.55
CA TYR A 217 17.01 -8.26 2.89
C TYR A 217 17.99 -7.73 3.96
N ALA A 218 19.28 -8.04 3.84
CA ALA A 218 20.31 -7.55 4.74
C ALA A 218 20.48 -6.01 4.72
N ARG A 219 19.97 -5.35 3.67
CA ARG A 219 19.99 -3.88 3.50
C ARG A 219 18.70 -3.19 3.95
N PHE A 220 17.71 -3.93 4.46
CA PHE A 220 16.46 -3.31 4.89
C PHE A 220 16.67 -2.38 6.06
N SER A 221 16.15 -1.17 5.90
CA SER A 221 16.00 -0.23 6.98
C SER A 221 14.98 -0.75 7.99
N PRO A 222 15.31 -0.80 9.30
CA PRO A 222 14.40 -1.33 10.30
C PRO A 222 13.19 -0.41 10.46
N VAL A 223 12.03 -1.00 10.70
CA VAL A 223 10.89 -0.29 11.29
C VAL A 223 11.07 -0.38 12.79
N GLN A 224 11.19 0.75 13.46
CA GLN A 224 11.52 0.82 14.88
C GLN A 224 10.41 1.52 15.67
N LYS A 225 10.28 1.15 16.93
CA LYS A 225 9.36 1.74 17.89
C LYS A 225 10.12 1.94 19.21
N ARG A 226 9.85 3.03 19.90
CA ARG A 226 10.36 3.21 21.26
C ARG A 226 9.37 2.61 22.27
N VAL A 227 9.86 1.63 23.05
CA VAL A 227 9.08 0.95 24.09
C VAL A 227 9.85 1.12 25.41
N ARG A 228 9.25 1.82 26.38
CA ARG A 228 9.88 2.10 27.70
C ARG A 228 11.27 2.72 27.64
N GLY A 229 11.51 3.57 26.61
CA GLY A 229 12.81 4.22 26.40
C GLY A 229 13.80 3.43 25.55
N GLU A 230 13.54 2.17 25.27
CA GLU A 230 14.37 1.33 24.41
C GLU A 230 13.85 1.31 22.96
N GLU A 231 14.79 1.25 22.01
CA GLU A 231 14.47 1.10 20.59
C GLU A 231 14.33 -0.38 20.28
N VAL A 232 13.15 -0.77 19.76
CA VAL A 232 12.88 -2.14 19.37
C VAL A 232 12.45 -2.18 17.91
N GLU A 233 12.97 -3.14 17.18
CA GLU A 233 12.54 -3.39 15.81
C GLU A 233 11.16 -4.06 15.84
N VAL A 234 10.25 -3.56 14.99
CA VAL A 234 8.87 -4.02 14.94
C VAL A 234 8.47 -4.37 13.50
N ASN A 235 7.46 -5.23 13.37
CA ASN A 235 6.81 -5.45 12.09
C ASN A 235 5.87 -4.27 11.75
N PHE A 236 5.25 -4.34 10.58
CA PHE A 236 4.33 -3.28 10.13
C PHE A 236 3.09 -3.07 11.01
N ARG A 237 2.77 -4.04 11.92
CA ARG A 237 1.71 -3.92 12.92
C ARG A 237 2.18 -3.32 14.24
N GLY A 238 3.47 -2.99 14.36
CA GLY A 238 4.06 -2.47 15.58
C GLY A 238 4.34 -3.54 16.63
N GLU A 239 4.29 -4.84 16.26
CA GLU A 239 4.67 -5.97 17.10
C GLU A 239 6.18 -6.17 17.02
N VAL A 240 6.83 -6.57 18.12
CA VAL A 240 8.27 -6.84 18.13
C VAL A 240 8.61 -7.91 17.10
N PHE A 241 9.51 -7.57 16.18
CA PHE A 241 9.90 -8.46 15.09
C PHE A 241 10.75 -9.62 15.62
N ARG A 242 10.34 -10.85 15.33
CA ARG A 242 11.05 -12.06 15.74
C ARG A 242 11.33 -13.01 14.57
N GLY A 243 11.70 -12.49 13.41
CA GLY A 243 12.01 -13.33 12.25
C GLY A 243 11.85 -12.64 10.90
N LEU A 244 12.06 -13.38 9.82
CA LEU A 244 11.88 -12.88 8.45
C LEU A 244 10.42 -12.48 8.22
N PRO A 245 10.15 -11.34 7.54
CA PRO A 245 8.79 -11.00 7.14
C PRO A 245 8.26 -12.11 6.25
N THR A 246 7.01 -12.50 6.48
CA THR A 246 6.30 -13.31 5.50
C THR A 246 6.16 -12.49 4.23
N THR A 247 6.79 -12.94 3.14
CA THR A 247 6.56 -12.41 1.81
C THR A 247 5.13 -12.77 1.42
N TYR A 248 4.35 -11.79 1.00
CA TYR A 248 3.13 -12.07 0.24
C TYR A 248 3.58 -12.41 -1.18
N GLU A 249 3.62 -13.69 -1.53
CA GLU A 249 3.67 -14.16 -2.91
C GLU A 249 2.28 -14.11 -3.56
#